data_3e7ab3ceccf02138b9e32ec6e629d8e9
#
_entry.id   3e7ab3ceccf02138b9e32ec6e629d8e9
#
_cell.length_a   1.000
_cell.length_b   1.000
_cell.length_c   1.000
_cell.angle_alpha   90.00
_cell.angle_beta   90.00
_cell.angle_gamma   90.00
#
_symmetry.space_group_name_H-M   'P 1'
#
loop_
_entity.id
_entity.type
_entity.pdbx_description
1 polymer ?
#
loop_
_entity_poly.entity_id
_entity_poly.type
_entity_poly.pdbx_seq_one_letter_code
_entity_poly.pdbx_strand_id
1 'polypeptide(L)' 'MEKSFDEELVDIMNKSALALMISIGHRTKLFDIIAELPASTSDDIAAKAGLNERYVREWLGALVTAKIIDYDPSPKLYSI' A
#
# COMPACT_ATOMS: atom_id res chain seq x y z
N MET A 1 5.73 -26.05 -12.69
CA MET A 1 4.35 -26.19 -13.19
C MET A 1 3.97 -24.93 -13.97
N GLU A 2 3.51 -25.10 -15.17
CA GLU A 2 3.11 -23.98 -15.99
C GLU A 2 1.77 -23.43 -15.53
N LYS A 3 1.63 -22.13 -15.56
CA LYS A 3 0.37 -21.47 -15.27
C LYS A 3 -0.55 -21.54 -16.49
N SER A 4 -1.86 -21.60 -16.26
CA SER A 4 -2.83 -21.48 -17.34
C SER A 4 -2.79 -20.05 -17.90
N PHE A 5 -3.33 -19.85 -19.09
CA PHE A 5 -3.43 -18.53 -19.70
C PHE A 5 -4.21 -17.55 -18.79
N ASP A 6 -5.29 -18.03 -18.16
CA ASP A 6 -6.08 -17.19 -17.26
C ASP A 6 -5.28 -16.77 -16.02
N GLU A 7 -4.48 -17.69 -15.46
CA GLU A 7 -3.62 -17.38 -14.32
C GLU A 7 -2.55 -16.37 -14.69
N GLU A 8 -1.96 -16.47 -15.87
CA GLU A 8 -0.99 -15.51 -16.37
C GLU A 8 -1.60 -14.11 -16.53
N LEU A 9 -2.82 -14.03 -17.05
CA LEU A 9 -3.52 -12.75 -17.20
C LEU A 9 -3.78 -12.11 -15.84
N VAL A 10 -4.25 -12.90 -14.86
CA VAL A 10 -4.48 -12.40 -13.50
C VAL A 10 -3.19 -11.90 -12.88
N ASP A 11 -2.08 -12.63 -13.03
CA ASP A 11 -0.79 -12.21 -12.51
C ASP A 11 -0.34 -10.88 -13.12
N ILE A 12 -0.49 -10.72 -14.44
CA ILE A 12 -0.14 -9.48 -15.13
C ILE A 12 -0.99 -8.32 -14.62
N MET A 13 -2.29 -8.54 -14.48
CA MET A 13 -3.21 -7.52 -13.97
C MET A 13 -2.86 -7.10 -12.54
N ASN A 14 -2.54 -8.07 -11.69
CA ASN A 14 -2.15 -7.79 -10.30
C ASN A 14 -0.84 -7.00 -10.23
N LYS A 15 0.15 -7.36 -11.04
CA LYS A 15 1.42 -6.64 -11.10
C LYS A 15 1.24 -5.23 -11.63
N SER A 16 0.36 -5.04 -12.62
CA SER A 16 0.06 -3.72 -13.16
C SER A 16 -0.64 -2.83 -12.14
N ALA A 17 -1.59 -3.38 -11.38
CA ALA A 17 -2.26 -2.67 -10.31
C ALA A 17 -1.27 -2.27 -9.22
N LEU A 18 -0.36 -3.17 -8.85
CA LEU A 18 0.67 -2.88 -7.86
C LEU A 18 1.62 -1.78 -8.35
N ALA A 19 2.03 -1.83 -9.61
CA ALA A 19 2.87 -0.78 -10.19
C ALA A 19 2.20 0.58 -10.12
N LEU A 20 0.89 0.64 -10.36
CA LEU A 20 0.11 1.87 -10.22
C LEU A 20 0.10 2.36 -8.76
N MET A 21 -0.09 1.46 -7.80
CA MET A 21 -0.08 1.81 -6.38
C MET A 21 1.29 2.33 -5.91
N ILE A 22 2.37 1.74 -6.40
CA ILE A 22 3.73 2.23 -6.14
C ILE A 22 3.93 3.63 -6.72
N SER A 23 3.45 3.86 -7.94
CA SER A 23 3.50 5.18 -8.58
C SER A 23 2.72 6.23 -7.78
N ILE A 24 1.53 5.87 -7.28
CA ILE A 24 0.73 6.75 -6.42
C ILE A 24 1.50 7.09 -5.15
N GLY A 25 2.10 6.09 -4.50
CA GLY A 25 2.87 6.30 -3.27
C GLY A 25 4.07 7.23 -3.49
N HIS A 26 4.71 7.13 -4.63
CA HIS A 26 5.82 8.01 -4.99
C HIS A 26 5.34 9.44 -5.26
N ARG A 27 4.30 9.60 -6.07
CA ARG A 27 3.79 10.94 -6.45
C ARG A 27 3.15 11.68 -5.29
N THR A 28 2.51 10.97 -4.36
CA THR A 28 1.88 11.58 -3.18
C THR A 28 2.86 11.73 -2.02
N LYS A 29 4.07 11.19 -2.15
CA LYS A 29 5.09 11.13 -1.09
C LYS A 29 4.66 10.29 0.12
N LEU A 30 3.69 9.40 -0.06
CA LEU A 30 3.23 8.51 1.01
C LEU A 30 4.35 7.61 1.53
N PHE A 31 5.22 7.09 0.67
CA PHE A 31 6.36 6.30 1.10
C PHE A 31 7.30 7.10 2.00
N ASP A 32 7.62 8.34 1.60
CA ASP A 32 8.50 9.20 2.38
C ASP A 32 7.89 9.51 3.75
N ILE A 33 6.59 9.78 3.78
CA ILE A 33 5.87 10.10 5.01
C ILE A 33 5.89 8.91 5.97
N ILE A 34 5.60 7.70 5.47
CA ILE A 34 5.60 6.50 6.31
C ILE A 34 7.01 6.20 6.83
N ALA A 35 8.04 6.40 5.99
CA ALA A 35 9.42 6.17 6.38
C ALA A 35 9.89 7.11 7.51
N GLU A 36 9.33 8.32 7.58
CA GLU A 36 9.66 9.29 8.62
C GLU A 36 8.87 9.09 9.92
N LEU A 37 7.74 8.37 9.85
CA LEU A 37 6.88 8.16 11.00
C LEU A 37 7.23 6.86 11.72
N PRO A 38 7.00 6.79 13.06
CA PRO A 38 6.93 5.49 13.71
C PRO A 38 5.74 4.71 13.16
N ALA A 39 5.58 3.44 13.56
CA ALA A 39 4.39 2.70 13.19
C ALA A 39 3.15 3.52 13.53
N SER A 40 2.27 3.75 12.58
CA SER A 40 1.19 4.72 12.68
C SER A 40 -0.12 4.17 12.12
N THR A 41 -1.23 4.76 12.57
CA THR A 41 -2.56 4.43 12.05
C THR A 41 -2.77 5.05 10.67
N SER A 42 -3.76 4.55 9.93
CA SER A 42 -4.12 5.16 8.64
C SER A 42 -4.60 6.60 8.81
N ASP A 43 -5.25 6.92 9.93
CA ASP A 43 -5.68 8.29 10.24
C ASP A 43 -4.48 9.23 10.39
N ASP A 44 -3.46 8.81 11.13
CA ASP A 44 -2.26 9.62 11.34
C ASP A 44 -1.48 9.82 10.03
N ILE A 45 -1.36 8.76 9.23
CA ILE A 45 -0.67 8.83 7.94
C ILE A 45 -1.43 9.77 7.00
N ALA A 46 -2.75 9.64 6.92
CA ALA A 46 -3.58 10.49 6.07
C ALA A 46 -3.50 11.96 6.50
N ALA A 47 -3.53 12.23 7.80
CA ALA A 47 -3.42 13.58 8.33
C ALA A 47 -2.07 14.20 7.96
N LYS A 48 -0.98 13.46 8.12
CA LYS A 48 0.36 13.93 7.77
C LYS A 48 0.50 14.19 6.27
N ALA A 49 -0.13 13.36 5.45
CA ALA A 49 -0.08 13.50 3.99
C ALA A 49 -1.05 14.55 3.46
N GLY A 50 -2.02 14.99 4.25
CA GLY A 50 -3.07 15.89 3.79
C GLY A 50 -4.02 15.22 2.80
N LEU A 51 -4.26 13.91 2.96
CA LEU A 51 -5.09 13.11 2.07
C LEU A 51 -6.28 12.52 2.81
N ASN A 52 -7.28 12.08 2.05
CA ASN A 52 -8.45 11.40 2.60
C ASN A 52 -8.04 10.06 3.23
N GLU A 53 -8.50 9.80 4.45
CA GLU A 53 -8.14 8.58 5.19
C GLU A 53 -8.58 7.32 4.46
N ARG A 54 -9.78 7.28 3.90
CA ARG A 54 -10.26 6.11 3.18
C ARG A 54 -9.37 5.77 1.98
N TYR A 55 -8.97 6.79 1.24
CA TYR A 55 -8.05 6.63 0.11
C TYR A 55 -6.70 6.05 0.57
N VAL A 56 -6.14 6.63 1.64
CA VAL A 56 -4.87 6.16 2.21
C VAL A 56 -5.00 4.74 2.73
N ARG A 57 -6.09 4.42 3.42
CA ARG A 57 -6.33 3.07 3.95
C ARG A 57 -6.43 2.02 2.85
N GLU A 58 -7.10 2.32 1.75
CA GLU A 58 -7.19 1.41 0.61
C GLU A 58 -5.82 1.21 -0.04
N TRP A 59 -5.04 2.26 -0.18
CA TRP A 59 -3.68 2.19 -0.69
C TRP A 59 -2.78 1.35 0.22
N LEU A 60 -2.83 1.61 1.53
CA LEU A 60 -2.08 0.83 2.52
C LEU A 60 -2.43 -0.66 2.45
N GLY A 61 -3.71 -0.99 2.35
CA GLY A 61 -4.16 -2.38 2.24
C GLY A 61 -3.56 -3.11 1.06
N ALA A 62 -3.48 -2.45 -0.09
CA ALA A 62 -2.86 -3.01 -1.28
C ALA A 62 -1.38 -3.28 -1.07
N LEU A 63 -0.66 -2.36 -0.43
CA LEU A 63 0.78 -2.50 -0.19
C LEU A 63 1.09 -3.51 0.91
N VAL A 64 0.23 -3.66 1.91
CA VAL A 64 0.34 -4.71 2.92
C VAL A 64 0.18 -6.09 2.27
N THR A 65 -0.83 -6.23 1.42
CA THR A 65 -1.07 -7.48 0.69
C THR A 65 0.13 -7.86 -0.18
N ALA A 66 0.80 -6.86 -0.77
CA ALA A 66 2.00 -7.06 -1.58
C ALA A 66 3.27 -7.24 -0.74
N LYS A 67 3.16 -7.19 0.58
CA LYS A 67 4.29 -7.32 1.52
C LYS A 67 5.34 -6.22 1.40
N ILE A 68 4.92 -5.05 0.93
CA ILE A 68 5.79 -3.86 0.85
C ILE A 68 5.70 -3.04 2.13
N ILE A 69 4.52 -2.97 2.73
CA ILE A 69 4.27 -2.29 3.99
C ILE A 69 3.89 -3.32 5.04
N ASP A 70 4.43 -3.19 6.25
CA ASP A 70 4.12 -4.04 7.38
C ASP A 70 2.88 -3.53 8.10
N TYR A 71 2.08 -4.44 8.63
CA TYR A 71 0.86 -4.12 9.35
C TYR A 71 0.73 -4.95 10.62
N ASP A 72 0.50 -4.27 11.74
CA ASP A 72 0.17 -4.89 13.01
C ASP A 72 -1.34 -4.71 13.24
N PRO A 73 -2.15 -5.79 13.24
CA PRO A 73 -3.61 -5.65 13.38
C PRO A 73 -4.06 -5.22 14.77
N SER A 74 -3.19 -5.28 15.77
CA SER A 74 -3.50 -4.86 17.11
C SER A 74 -2.32 -4.07 17.68
N PRO A 75 -2.35 -2.72 17.57
CA PRO A 75 -3.50 -1.81 17.45
C PRO A 75 -3.73 -1.19 16.05
N LYS A 76 -3.52 -1.87 14.97
CA LYS A 76 -3.71 -1.40 13.58
C LYS A 76 -2.70 -0.35 13.16
N LEU A 77 -1.43 -0.71 13.22
CA LEU A 77 -0.33 0.18 12.84
C LEU A 77 0.33 -0.28 11.55
N TYR A 78 0.70 0.69 10.72
CA TYR A 78 1.43 0.48 9.48
C TYR A 78 2.85 1.02 9.61
N SER A 79 3.82 0.31 9.01
CA SER A 79 5.22 0.73 9.00
C SER A 79 5.93 0.21 7.76
N ILE A 80 7.06 0.80 7.49
CA ILE A 80 7.85 0.40 6.32
C ILE A 80 9.24 -0.03 6.76
#